data_544df37ed51db8cf40c4a260a28d06ff
#
_entry.id   544df37ed51db8cf40c4a260a28d06ff
#
_cell.length_a   1.000
_cell.length_b   1.000
_cell.length_c   1.000
_cell.angle_alpha   90.00
_cell.angle_beta   90.00
_cell.angle_gamma   90.00
#
_symmetry.space_group_name_H-M   'P 1'
#
loop_
_entity.id
_entity.type
_entity.pdbx_description
1 polymer ?
#
loop_
_entity_poly.entity_id
_entity_poly.type
_entity_poly.pdbx_seq_one_letter_code
_entity_poly.pdbx_strand_id
1 'polypeptide(L)'
;VTNTCLSCHGAMGQRQLTLDAEQNDSLDKNFKTDYFYYTEQLSSAEKQSLEEKQYHQYGALGREGISCMVCHRIDGPDAQAVASWNPPTGWVSTGIEDKELAYLLFHNSTGRFDTTDANTLNGPYEVAQKPMEHALNLTPSKNDFIQKSQLCGTCHTINLPNIGSTDTSLPVLQAAEVDPAFAEYPHSIEQATFLEWQNSAFAQGDTAQSCQDCHMPSSFENDEKDISIDELISKIATIEPRYKNSWK
;
A
#
# COMPACT_ATOMS: atom_id res chain seq x y z
N VAL A 1 15.54 10.35 -2.07
CA VAL A 1 15.63 9.10 -1.26
C VAL A 1 14.68 9.16 -0.08
N THR A 2 14.71 10.23 0.75
CA THR A 2 13.87 10.33 1.97
C THR A 2 12.37 10.18 1.65
N ASN A 3 11.86 10.88 0.63
CA ASN A 3 10.44 10.79 0.25
C ASN A 3 10.04 9.38 -0.21
N THR A 4 10.94 8.64 -0.84
CA THR A 4 10.70 7.24 -1.24
C THR A 4 10.51 6.35 -0.01
N CYS A 5 11.36 6.50 1.01
CA CYS A 5 11.20 5.74 2.26
C CYS A 5 9.86 6.07 2.96
N LEU A 6 9.44 7.33 2.90
CA LEU A 6 8.20 7.79 3.51
C LEU A 6 6.94 7.26 2.83
N SER A 7 7.01 6.82 1.56
CA SER A 7 5.88 6.18 0.87
C SER A 7 5.39 4.92 1.58
N CYS A 8 6.31 4.20 2.23
CA CYS A 8 5.98 3.03 3.04
C CYS A 8 5.98 3.35 4.53
N HIS A 9 7.06 3.97 5.06
CA HIS A 9 7.23 4.18 6.49
C HIS A 9 6.35 5.30 7.07
N GLY A 10 5.83 6.18 6.25
CA GLY A 10 4.92 7.26 6.65
C GLY A 10 3.64 7.31 5.82
N ALA A 11 3.24 6.20 5.21
CA ALA A 11 2.20 6.12 4.19
C ALA A 11 0.89 6.82 4.56
N MET A 12 0.41 6.66 5.78
CA MET A 12 -0.83 7.28 6.24
C MET A 12 -0.73 8.80 6.27
N GLY A 13 0.35 9.33 6.85
CA GLY A 13 0.57 10.77 6.94
C GLY A 13 0.82 11.43 5.59
N GLN A 14 1.63 10.80 4.76
CA GLN A 14 1.93 11.29 3.42
C GLN A 14 0.68 11.37 2.54
N ARG A 15 -0.13 10.31 2.53
CA ARG A 15 -1.33 10.28 1.71
C ARG A 15 -2.40 11.25 2.19
N GLN A 16 -2.61 11.34 3.50
CA GLN A 16 -3.57 12.30 4.03
C GLN A 16 -3.14 13.74 3.70
N LEU A 17 -1.85 14.05 3.86
CA LEU A 17 -1.35 15.36 3.48
C LEU A 17 -1.55 15.66 1.99
N THR A 18 -1.32 14.69 1.11
CA THR A 18 -1.55 14.84 -0.33
C THR A 18 -3.02 15.17 -0.63
N LEU A 19 -3.94 14.40 -0.05
CA LEU A 19 -5.38 14.61 -0.24
C LEU A 19 -5.86 15.96 0.28
N ASP A 20 -5.36 16.37 1.45
CA ASP A 20 -5.75 17.66 2.05
C ASP A 20 -5.14 18.83 1.26
N ALA A 21 -3.93 18.67 0.72
CA ALA A 21 -3.29 19.69 -0.10
C ALA A 21 -3.96 19.89 -1.47
N GLU A 22 -4.62 18.86 -2.01
CA GLU A 22 -5.44 18.99 -3.22
C GLU A 22 -6.68 19.88 -2.99
N GLN A 23 -7.12 19.99 -1.75
CA GLN A 23 -8.27 20.79 -1.34
C GLN A 23 -7.89 22.12 -0.69
N ASN A 24 -6.62 22.30 -0.34
CA ASN A 24 -6.13 23.45 0.39
C ASN A 24 -4.73 23.88 -0.08
N ASP A 25 -4.68 24.85 -0.96
CA ASP A 25 -3.45 25.40 -1.55
C ASP A 25 -2.45 25.96 -0.51
N SER A 26 -2.86 26.16 0.75
CA SER A 26 -1.94 26.59 1.81
C SER A 26 -1.04 25.47 2.35
N LEU A 27 -1.33 24.22 2.00
CA LEU A 27 -0.56 23.05 2.41
C LEU A 27 0.52 22.70 1.36
N ASP A 28 1.74 22.49 1.83
CA ASP A 28 2.79 21.85 1.02
C ASP A 28 2.54 20.34 1.01
N LYS A 29 2.27 19.78 -0.17
CA LYS A 29 2.02 18.35 -0.36
C LYS A 29 3.22 17.46 -0.07
N ASN A 30 4.41 18.05 0.07
CA ASN A 30 5.63 17.29 0.33
C ASN A 30 5.72 16.92 1.82
N PHE A 31 5.49 15.66 2.14
CA PHE A 31 5.66 15.15 3.49
C PHE A 31 7.14 15.16 3.88
N LYS A 32 7.46 15.79 4.98
CA LYS A 32 8.85 15.93 5.48
C LYS A 32 9.11 14.99 6.66
N THR A 33 10.32 14.49 6.74
CA THR A 33 10.76 13.64 7.87
C THR A 33 10.56 14.32 9.23
N ASP A 34 10.75 15.65 9.27
CA ASP A 34 10.60 16.43 10.50
C ASP A 34 9.20 16.33 11.09
N TYR A 35 8.18 16.08 10.26
CA TYR A 35 6.80 15.92 10.74
C TYR A 35 6.62 14.76 11.72
N PHE A 36 7.45 13.71 11.64
CA PHE A 36 7.45 12.62 12.62
C PHE A 36 7.77 13.08 14.05
N TYR A 37 8.45 14.20 14.20
CA TYR A 37 8.85 14.76 15.49
C TYR A 37 7.89 15.83 16.00
N TYR A 38 6.95 16.27 15.17
CA TYR A 38 5.95 17.24 15.58
C TYR A 38 4.93 16.60 16.52
N THR A 39 4.68 17.21 17.65
CA THR A 39 3.76 16.72 18.68
C THR A 39 2.66 17.73 18.95
N GLU A 40 1.49 17.24 19.34
CA GLU A 40 0.36 18.08 19.73
C GLU A 40 0.60 18.78 21.07
N GLN A 41 1.37 18.14 21.96
CA GLN A 41 1.67 18.66 23.29
C GLN A 41 3.09 19.23 23.32
N LEU A 42 3.15 20.54 23.42
CA LEU A 42 4.36 21.19 23.87
C LEU A 42 4.30 21.41 25.39
N SER A 43 5.43 21.16 26.04
CA SER A 43 5.66 21.68 27.37
C SER A 43 5.37 23.19 27.33
N SER A 44 4.75 23.72 28.37
CA SER A 44 4.31 25.11 28.49
C SER A 44 5.39 26.19 28.31
N ALA A 45 6.64 25.79 28.02
CA ALA A 45 7.79 26.64 27.82
C ALA A 45 8.21 26.87 26.36
N GLU A 46 7.78 26.02 25.42
CA GLU A 46 8.16 26.13 24.00
C GLU A 46 6.97 26.51 23.14
N LYS A 47 7.09 27.62 22.44
CA LYS A 47 6.07 28.03 21.45
C LYS A 47 6.21 27.17 20.21
N GLN A 48 5.17 26.43 19.93
CA GLN A 48 5.02 25.67 18.69
C GLN A 48 5.15 26.60 17.47
N SER A 49 5.98 26.23 16.53
CA SER A 49 6.06 26.94 15.26
C SER A 49 4.74 26.84 14.50
N LEU A 50 4.49 27.75 13.56
CA LEU A 50 3.28 27.68 12.72
C LEU A 50 3.27 26.39 11.89
N GLU A 51 4.44 25.94 11.43
CA GLU A 51 4.61 24.70 10.67
C GLU A 51 4.26 23.48 11.53
N GLU A 52 4.74 23.40 12.77
CA GLU A 52 4.38 22.31 13.68
C GLU A 52 2.86 22.25 13.92
N LYS A 53 2.21 23.39 14.13
CA LYS A 53 0.75 23.43 14.31
C LYS A 53 -0.02 22.95 13.09
N GLN A 54 0.50 23.23 11.91
CA GLN A 54 -0.14 22.90 10.65
C GLN A 54 0.05 21.43 10.26
N TYR A 55 1.21 20.84 10.56
CA TYR A 55 1.57 19.52 10.04
C TYR A 55 1.70 18.41 11.09
N HIS A 56 1.54 18.70 12.40
CA HIS A 56 1.71 17.68 13.45
C HIS A 56 0.77 16.48 13.29
N GLN A 57 -0.45 16.67 12.80
CA GLN A 57 -1.42 15.60 12.57
C GLN A 57 -0.94 14.60 11.52
N TYR A 58 -0.29 15.09 10.48
CA TYR A 58 0.26 14.21 9.42
C TYR A 58 1.46 13.41 9.94
N GLY A 59 2.28 14.03 10.77
CA GLY A 59 3.35 13.33 11.47
C GLY A 59 2.83 12.27 12.43
N ALA A 60 1.75 12.54 13.14
CA ALA A 60 1.08 11.57 13.99
C ALA A 60 0.59 10.36 13.18
N LEU A 61 -0.12 10.60 12.08
CA LEU A 61 -0.55 9.55 11.15
C LEU A 61 0.64 8.79 10.55
N GLY A 62 1.73 9.48 10.21
CA GLY A 62 2.94 8.85 9.71
C GLY A 62 3.57 7.89 10.71
N ARG A 63 3.54 8.21 12.00
CA ARG A 63 4.04 7.33 13.08
C ARG A 63 3.21 6.06 13.30
N GLU A 64 1.96 6.02 12.82
CA GLU A 64 1.16 4.80 12.79
C GLU A 64 1.80 3.70 11.90
N GLY A 65 2.69 4.10 10.99
CA GLY A 65 3.36 3.18 10.07
C GLY A 65 2.38 2.57 9.06
N ILE A 66 2.51 1.26 8.85
CA ILE A 66 1.61 0.49 8.00
C ILE A 66 0.47 -0.07 8.86
N SER A 67 -0.63 0.67 8.92
CA SER A 67 -1.85 0.22 9.60
C SER A 67 -2.71 -0.65 8.69
N CYS A 68 -3.72 -1.31 9.27
CA CYS A 68 -4.72 -2.08 8.51
C CYS A 68 -5.31 -1.26 7.35
N MET A 69 -5.53 0.04 7.58
CA MET A 69 -6.11 0.94 6.59
C MET A 69 -5.26 1.10 5.34
N VAL A 70 -3.94 1.00 5.42
CA VAL A 70 -3.07 1.09 4.23
C VAL A 70 -3.40 -0.05 3.28
N CYS A 71 -3.28 -1.31 3.73
CA CYS A 71 -3.55 -2.48 2.90
C CYS A 71 -5.01 -2.53 2.41
N HIS A 72 -5.97 -2.21 3.29
CA HIS A 72 -7.39 -2.24 2.93
C HIS A 72 -7.82 -1.08 2.01
N ARG A 73 -6.93 -0.16 1.69
CA ARG A 73 -7.15 0.93 0.73
C ARG A 73 -6.42 0.72 -0.60
N ILE A 74 -5.50 -0.22 -0.66
CA ILE A 74 -4.79 -0.52 -1.90
C ILE A 74 -5.74 -1.23 -2.86
N ASP A 75 -5.77 -0.73 -4.10
CA ASP A 75 -6.48 -1.36 -5.20
C ASP A 75 -5.50 -2.09 -6.12
N GLY A 76 -6.00 -3.09 -6.83
CA GLY A 76 -5.26 -3.72 -7.91
C GLY A 76 -5.20 -2.83 -9.14
N PRO A 77 -4.29 -3.10 -10.07
CA PRO A 77 -4.18 -2.33 -11.29
C PRO A 77 -5.46 -2.43 -12.12
N ASP A 78 -5.86 -1.32 -12.73
CA ASP A 78 -6.97 -1.31 -13.67
C ASP A 78 -6.66 -2.17 -14.89
N ALA A 79 -7.53 -3.12 -15.22
CA ALA A 79 -7.31 -4.07 -16.31
C ALA A 79 -7.15 -3.40 -17.68
N GLN A 80 -7.82 -2.26 -17.93
CA GLN A 80 -7.72 -1.52 -19.17
C GLN A 80 -6.41 -0.73 -19.23
N ALA A 81 -5.97 -0.18 -18.09
CA ALA A 81 -4.67 0.46 -17.98
C ALA A 81 -3.54 -0.54 -18.27
N VAL A 82 -3.59 -1.73 -17.66
CA VAL A 82 -2.65 -2.83 -17.95
C VAL A 82 -2.68 -3.21 -19.44
N ALA A 83 -3.87 -3.41 -20.01
CA ALA A 83 -4.02 -3.83 -21.39
C ALA A 83 -3.46 -2.81 -22.40
N SER A 84 -3.62 -1.52 -22.12
CA SER A 84 -3.16 -0.43 -22.99
C SER A 84 -1.69 -0.05 -22.77
N TRP A 85 -1.12 -0.40 -21.63
CA TRP A 85 0.27 -0.05 -21.30
C TRP A 85 1.29 -0.79 -22.16
N ASN A 86 2.34 -0.06 -22.54
CA ASN A 86 3.51 -0.64 -23.18
C ASN A 86 4.75 -0.24 -22.36
N PRO A 87 5.60 -1.21 -22.00
CA PRO A 87 6.81 -0.89 -21.26
C PRO A 87 7.70 0.08 -22.03
N PRO A 88 8.33 1.04 -21.35
CA PRO A 88 9.28 1.94 -21.97
C PRO A 88 10.41 1.19 -22.67
N THR A 89 10.93 1.79 -23.76
CA THR A 89 12.08 1.25 -24.48
C THR A 89 13.28 1.17 -23.53
N GLY A 90 13.88 -0.02 -23.42
CA GLY A 90 15.03 -0.25 -22.53
C GLY A 90 14.64 -0.70 -21.12
N TRP A 91 13.35 -0.69 -20.76
CA TRP A 91 12.89 -1.37 -19.56
C TRP A 91 12.97 -2.86 -19.82
N VAL A 92 13.94 -3.48 -19.21
CA VAL A 92 14.22 -4.90 -19.48
C VAL A 92 13.23 -5.72 -18.68
N SER A 93 12.12 -6.02 -19.30
CA SER A 93 11.23 -7.11 -18.90
C SER A 93 11.85 -8.47 -19.25
N THR A 94 13.17 -8.62 -19.13
CA THR A 94 13.84 -9.88 -19.47
C THR A 94 13.32 -10.97 -18.57
N GLY A 95 12.41 -11.77 -19.11
CA GLY A 95 11.82 -12.90 -18.44
C GLY A 95 10.47 -12.65 -17.76
N ILE A 96 9.91 -11.44 -17.78
CA ILE A 96 8.56 -11.21 -17.29
C ILE A 96 7.62 -11.22 -18.49
N GLU A 97 7.03 -12.37 -18.78
CA GLU A 97 6.02 -12.50 -19.84
C GLU A 97 4.64 -12.00 -19.38
N ASP A 98 4.41 -11.96 -18.07
CA ASP A 98 3.17 -11.48 -17.46
C ASP A 98 3.12 -9.96 -17.49
N LYS A 99 2.22 -9.44 -18.31
CA LYS A 99 2.04 -7.99 -18.50
C LYS A 99 1.49 -7.29 -17.25
N GLU A 100 0.62 -7.95 -16.48
CA GLU A 100 0.09 -7.40 -15.24
C GLU A 100 1.20 -7.25 -14.21
N LEU A 101 2.04 -8.26 -14.08
CA LEU A 101 3.19 -8.19 -13.18
C LEU A 101 4.20 -7.13 -13.61
N ALA A 102 4.49 -7.05 -14.92
CA ALA A 102 5.36 -6.01 -15.45
C ALA A 102 4.82 -4.60 -15.16
N TYR A 103 3.52 -4.41 -15.32
CA TYR A 103 2.83 -3.16 -14.99
C TYR A 103 2.94 -2.84 -13.50
N LEU A 104 2.66 -3.81 -12.63
CA LEU A 104 2.77 -3.66 -11.19
C LEU A 104 4.18 -3.27 -10.75
N LEU A 105 5.19 -3.94 -11.25
CA LEU A 105 6.59 -3.62 -10.92
C LEU A 105 7.01 -2.22 -11.39
N PHE A 106 6.42 -1.75 -12.48
CA PHE A 106 6.71 -0.42 -13.01
C PHE A 106 5.93 0.69 -12.28
N HIS A 107 4.63 0.52 -12.13
CA HIS A 107 3.73 1.55 -11.59
C HIS A 107 3.50 1.45 -10.08
N ASN A 108 3.44 0.24 -9.54
CA ASN A 108 2.97 -0.05 -8.19
C ASN A 108 4.07 -0.60 -7.26
N SER A 109 5.34 -0.40 -7.56
CA SER A 109 6.47 -0.72 -6.67
C SER A 109 6.97 0.52 -5.93
N THR A 110 7.85 0.33 -4.96
CA THR A 110 8.50 1.42 -4.23
C THR A 110 7.49 2.28 -3.44
N GLY A 111 6.48 1.62 -2.87
CA GLY A 111 5.42 2.28 -2.08
C GLY A 111 4.39 3.05 -2.92
N ARG A 112 4.40 2.86 -4.23
CA ARG A 112 3.35 3.39 -5.11
C ARG A 112 2.25 2.36 -5.26
N PHE A 113 1.01 2.80 -5.18
CA PHE A 113 -0.16 1.95 -5.36
C PHE A 113 -1.40 2.81 -5.62
N ASP A 114 -2.33 2.25 -6.35
CA ASP A 114 -3.64 2.85 -6.53
C ASP A 114 -4.48 2.63 -5.27
N THR A 115 -5.38 3.54 -4.98
CA THR A 115 -6.27 3.45 -3.83
C THR A 115 -7.72 3.50 -4.28
N THR A 116 -8.56 2.80 -3.55
CA THR A 116 -10.01 2.97 -3.65
C THR A 116 -10.42 4.39 -3.32
N ASP A 117 -11.67 4.75 -3.63
CA ASP A 117 -12.26 6.02 -3.17
C ASP A 117 -12.23 6.13 -1.64
N ALA A 118 -12.45 7.36 -1.14
CA ALA A 118 -12.28 7.69 0.27
C ALA A 118 -13.16 6.87 1.23
N ASN A 119 -14.25 6.30 0.76
CA ASN A 119 -15.22 5.60 1.60
C ASN A 119 -15.18 4.08 1.42
N THR A 120 -14.42 3.54 0.48
CA THR A 120 -14.34 2.10 0.23
C THR A 120 -13.18 1.46 0.98
N LEU A 121 -13.43 0.29 1.58
CA LEU A 121 -12.42 -0.58 2.16
C LEU A 121 -12.44 -1.94 1.47
N ASN A 122 -11.31 -2.31 0.88
CA ASN A 122 -11.12 -3.61 0.26
C ASN A 122 -10.98 -4.71 1.31
N GLY A 123 -11.58 -5.86 1.03
CA GLY A 123 -11.46 -7.05 1.86
C GLY A 123 -11.53 -8.31 1.02
N PRO A 124 -11.14 -9.47 1.57
CA PRO A 124 -11.16 -10.74 0.83
C PRO A 124 -12.55 -11.37 0.74
N TYR A 125 -13.52 -10.87 1.49
CA TYR A 125 -14.82 -11.51 1.68
C TYR A 125 -15.98 -10.67 1.17
N GLU A 126 -17.03 -11.36 0.70
CA GLU A 126 -18.35 -10.74 0.50
C GLU A 126 -19.00 -10.51 1.86
N VAL A 127 -19.28 -9.27 2.19
CA VAL A 127 -19.85 -8.88 3.49
C VAL A 127 -21.05 -7.97 3.35
N ALA A 128 -21.88 -7.91 4.39
CA ALA A 128 -22.95 -6.94 4.48
C ALA A 128 -22.36 -5.55 4.70
N GLN A 129 -22.59 -4.62 3.78
CA GLN A 129 -21.99 -3.26 3.79
C GLN A 129 -22.58 -2.35 4.86
N LYS A 130 -23.90 -2.39 5.06
CA LYS A 130 -24.64 -1.44 5.89
C LYS A 130 -24.13 -1.26 7.32
N PRO A 131 -23.73 -2.31 8.06
CA PRO A 131 -23.23 -2.11 9.41
C PRO A 131 -22.01 -1.18 9.49
N MET A 132 -21.07 -1.30 8.53
CA MET A 132 -19.88 -0.46 8.48
C MET A 132 -20.19 0.93 7.92
N GLU A 133 -21.05 1.02 6.93
CA GLU A 133 -21.54 2.30 6.40
C GLU A 133 -22.18 3.14 7.51
N HIS A 134 -23.04 2.55 8.32
CA HIS A 134 -23.72 3.26 9.42
C HIS A 134 -22.77 3.64 10.55
N ALA A 135 -21.80 2.79 10.88
CA ALA A 135 -20.91 3.04 12.01
C ALA A 135 -19.76 3.98 11.67
N LEU A 136 -19.22 3.88 10.46
CA LEU A 136 -17.95 4.51 10.08
C LEU A 136 -18.02 5.30 8.78
N ASN A 137 -19.16 5.29 8.09
CA ASN A 137 -19.32 5.82 6.74
C ASN A 137 -18.32 5.19 5.75
N LEU A 138 -18.01 3.91 5.93
CA LEU A 138 -17.11 3.14 5.09
C LEU A 138 -17.87 1.97 4.47
N THR A 139 -17.68 1.77 3.17
CA THR A 139 -18.30 0.70 2.41
C THR A 139 -17.29 -0.44 2.21
N PRO A 140 -17.45 -1.58 2.89
CA PRO A 140 -16.60 -2.73 2.64
C PRO A 140 -16.91 -3.32 1.25
N SER A 141 -15.87 -3.62 0.50
CA SER A 141 -15.95 -4.18 -0.83
C SER A 141 -15.04 -5.40 -0.95
N LYS A 142 -15.54 -6.47 -1.57
CA LYS A 142 -14.65 -7.58 -1.90
C LYS A 142 -13.70 -7.16 -3.02
N ASN A 143 -12.41 -7.41 -2.79
CA ASN A 143 -11.37 -7.21 -3.77
C ASN A 143 -10.34 -8.34 -3.66
N ASP A 144 -10.22 -9.14 -4.70
CA ASP A 144 -9.33 -10.31 -4.71
C ASP A 144 -7.83 -9.92 -4.71
N PHE A 145 -7.51 -8.65 -5.02
CA PHE A 145 -6.11 -8.18 -4.99
C PHE A 145 -5.51 -8.23 -3.58
N ILE A 146 -6.33 -8.05 -2.55
CA ILE A 146 -5.86 -8.09 -1.15
C ILE A 146 -5.31 -9.45 -0.74
N GLN A 147 -5.68 -10.52 -1.46
CA GLN A 147 -5.19 -11.88 -1.23
C GLN A 147 -3.98 -12.23 -2.09
N LYS A 148 -3.56 -11.34 -3.00
CA LYS A 148 -2.42 -11.57 -3.89
C LYS A 148 -1.12 -11.08 -3.26
N SER A 149 -0.04 -11.83 -3.42
CA SER A 149 1.31 -11.42 -2.99
C SER A 149 1.77 -10.11 -3.62
N GLN A 150 1.22 -9.74 -4.77
CA GLN A 150 1.45 -8.47 -5.45
C GLN A 150 1.11 -7.26 -4.56
N LEU A 151 0.11 -7.36 -3.69
CA LEU A 151 -0.18 -6.33 -2.69
C LEU A 151 1.06 -6.04 -1.82
N CYS A 152 1.72 -7.08 -1.34
CA CYS A 152 2.94 -6.94 -0.55
C CYS A 152 4.10 -6.39 -1.40
N GLY A 153 4.16 -6.79 -2.67
CA GLY A 153 5.13 -6.34 -3.65
C GLY A 153 5.15 -4.83 -3.88
N THR A 154 4.06 -4.12 -3.61
CA THR A 154 4.00 -2.66 -3.74
C THR A 154 4.99 -1.94 -2.83
N CYS A 155 5.24 -2.49 -1.64
CA CYS A 155 6.21 -1.96 -0.67
C CYS A 155 7.47 -2.83 -0.58
N HIS A 156 7.37 -4.15 -0.84
CA HIS A 156 8.48 -5.10 -0.75
C HIS A 156 9.23 -5.31 -2.08
N THR A 157 9.11 -4.34 -2.99
CA THR A 157 9.99 -4.15 -4.16
C THR A 157 10.37 -2.68 -4.19
N ILE A 158 11.62 -2.37 -3.90
CA ILE A 158 12.09 -0.99 -3.80
C ILE A 158 13.20 -0.76 -4.83
N ASN A 159 12.94 0.17 -5.74
CA ASN A 159 13.88 0.67 -6.72
C ASN A 159 14.35 2.06 -6.30
N LEU A 160 15.64 2.26 -6.14
CA LEU A 160 16.22 3.56 -5.80
C LEU A 160 17.11 4.07 -6.93
N PRO A 161 17.13 5.40 -7.15
CA PRO A 161 18.08 6.01 -8.06
C PRO A 161 19.51 5.86 -7.52
N ASN A 162 20.39 5.35 -8.35
CA ASN A 162 21.79 5.20 -8.02
C ASN A 162 22.54 6.49 -8.39
N ILE A 163 22.49 7.45 -7.48
CA ILE A 163 23.07 8.79 -7.66
C ILE A 163 24.60 8.67 -7.76
N GLY A 164 25.14 9.13 -8.88
CA GLY A 164 26.58 9.07 -9.15
C GLY A 164 27.06 7.82 -9.85
N SER A 165 26.16 6.87 -10.18
CA SER A 165 26.50 5.77 -11.06
C SER A 165 26.72 6.27 -12.50
N THR A 166 27.80 5.82 -13.11
CA THR A 166 28.09 5.99 -14.54
C THR A 166 27.78 4.74 -15.34
N ASP A 167 27.17 3.74 -14.70
CA ASP A 167 26.84 2.47 -15.34
C ASP A 167 25.61 2.60 -16.23
N THR A 168 25.86 2.73 -17.52
CA THR A 168 24.81 2.85 -18.54
C THR A 168 24.11 1.53 -18.87
N SER A 169 24.55 0.40 -18.27
CA SER A 169 23.89 -0.90 -18.42
C SER A 169 22.67 -1.05 -17.51
N LEU A 170 22.58 -0.25 -16.45
CA LEU A 170 21.43 -0.23 -15.56
C LEU A 170 20.26 0.52 -16.23
N PRO A 171 19.04 0.01 -16.06
CA PRO A 171 17.87 0.64 -16.66
C PRO A 171 17.65 2.03 -16.05
N VAL A 172 17.53 3.04 -16.90
CA VAL A 172 16.99 4.34 -16.53
C VAL A 172 15.48 4.24 -16.61
N LEU A 173 14.81 4.33 -15.48
CA LEU A 173 13.35 4.40 -15.46
C LEU A 173 12.93 5.78 -15.95
N GLN A 174 12.73 5.93 -17.24
CA GLN A 174 12.16 7.14 -17.85
C GLN A 174 10.64 7.19 -17.59
N ALA A 175 10.25 7.09 -16.35
CA ALA A 175 8.84 7.18 -16.05
C ALA A 175 8.49 8.62 -15.68
N ALA A 176 7.39 9.12 -16.19
CA ALA A 176 6.75 10.35 -15.74
C ALA A 176 6.44 10.35 -14.23
N GLU A 177 6.59 9.21 -13.59
CA GLU A 177 6.29 8.92 -12.19
C GLU A 177 7.53 8.93 -11.28
N VAL A 178 8.72 8.97 -11.86
CA VAL A 178 9.95 9.21 -11.09
C VAL A 178 10.09 10.72 -10.89
N ASP A 179 10.43 11.13 -9.68
CA ASP A 179 10.78 12.53 -9.42
C ASP A 179 11.75 12.99 -10.53
N PRO A 180 11.41 14.04 -11.30
CA PRO A 180 12.24 14.52 -12.41
C PRO A 180 13.69 14.75 -12.04
N ALA A 181 13.96 15.10 -10.79
CA ALA A 181 15.32 15.27 -10.26
C ALA A 181 16.16 13.98 -10.28
N PHE A 182 15.53 12.81 -10.39
CA PHE A 182 16.21 11.52 -10.37
C PHE A 182 15.98 10.69 -11.63
N ALA A 183 15.19 11.20 -12.59
CA ALA A 183 14.85 10.47 -13.82
C ALA A 183 16.05 10.18 -14.72
N GLU A 184 17.15 10.92 -14.58
CA GLU A 184 18.38 10.74 -15.35
C GLU A 184 19.32 9.65 -14.80
N TYR A 185 19.08 9.21 -13.56
CA TYR A 185 19.93 8.22 -12.91
C TYR A 185 19.47 6.79 -13.17
N PRO A 186 20.40 5.82 -13.32
CA PRO A 186 20.02 4.43 -13.33
C PRO A 186 19.43 4.03 -11.98
N HIS A 187 18.46 3.13 -12.01
CA HIS A 187 17.85 2.62 -10.81
C HIS A 187 18.35 1.22 -10.48
N SER A 188 18.55 0.94 -9.22
CA SER A 188 18.90 -0.38 -8.70
C SER A 188 17.86 -0.85 -7.68
N ILE A 189 17.68 -2.17 -7.63
CA ILE A 189 16.79 -2.78 -6.64
C ILE A 189 17.50 -2.73 -5.28
N GLU A 190 16.88 -2.05 -4.33
CA GLU A 190 17.33 -1.98 -2.94
C GLU A 190 16.67 -3.08 -2.11
N GLN A 191 15.37 -3.33 -2.34
CA GLN A 191 14.65 -4.43 -1.72
C GLN A 191 13.99 -5.30 -2.78
N ALA A 192 14.22 -6.61 -2.73
CA ALA A 192 13.78 -7.59 -3.73
C ALA A 192 12.89 -8.71 -3.16
N THR A 193 12.39 -8.56 -1.94
CA THR A 193 11.70 -9.65 -1.20
C THR A 193 10.54 -10.26 -2.01
N PHE A 194 9.73 -9.43 -2.68
CA PHE A 194 8.67 -9.94 -3.53
C PHE A 194 9.22 -10.66 -4.77
N LEU A 195 10.28 -10.14 -5.39
CA LEU A 195 10.91 -10.75 -6.56
C LEU A 195 11.60 -12.07 -6.21
N GLU A 196 12.18 -12.17 -5.01
CA GLU A 196 12.77 -13.40 -4.50
C GLU A 196 11.69 -14.46 -4.28
N TRP A 197 10.57 -14.10 -3.64
CA TRP A 197 9.42 -14.98 -3.52
C TRP A 197 8.92 -15.44 -4.89
N GLN A 198 8.75 -14.51 -5.83
CA GLN A 198 8.24 -14.81 -7.17
C GLN A 198 9.12 -15.79 -7.94
N ASN A 199 10.43 -15.73 -7.73
CA ASN A 199 11.40 -16.66 -8.35
C ASN A 199 11.62 -17.95 -7.53
N SER A 200 10.92 -18.10 -6.41
CA SER A 200 11.02 -19.27 -5.55
C SER A 200 10.01 -20.37 -5.92
N ALA A 201 10.20 -21.55 -5.38
CA ALA A 201 9.23 -22.64 -5.49
C ALA A 201 7.90 -22.33 -4.79
N PHE A 202 7.86 -21.33 -3.91
CA PHE A 202 6.63 -20.92 -3.21
C PHE A 202 5.69 -20.10 -4.09
N ALA A 203 6.14 -19.53 -5.19
CA ALA A 203 5.28 -18.78 -6.10
C ALA A 203 4.62 -19.64 -7.17
N GLN A 204 5.03 -20.91 -7.32
CA GLN A 204 4.67 -21.73 -8.46
C GLN A 204 4.31 -23.17 -8.06
N GLY A 205 3.48 -23.80 -8.91
CA GLY A 205 3.12 -25.21 -8.75
C GLY A 205 2.03 -25.48 -7.70
N ASP A 206 1.82 -26.77 -7.44
CA ASP A 206 0.72 -27.27 -6.59
C ASP A 206 0.90 -26.93 -5.09
N THR A 207 2.09 -26.52 -4.69
CA THR A 207 2.44 -26.13 -3.32
C THR A 207 2.68 -24.62 -3.19
N ALA A 208 2.21 -23.84 -4.15
CA ALA A 208 2.35 -22.40 -4.12
C ALA A 208 1.70 -21.82 -2.86
N GLN A 209 2.39 -20.90 -2.22
CA GLN A 209 1.96 -20.18 -1.03
C GLN A 209 2.16 -18.68 -1.26
N SER A 210 1.13 -17.90 -1.02
CA SER A 210 1.21 -16.44 -1.05
C SER A 210 1.99 -15.91 0.15
N CYS A 211 2.36 -14.63 0.10
CA CYS A 211 2.93 -13.95 1.26
C CYS A 211 1.95 -14.01 2.45
N GLN A 212 0.65 -13.88 2.17
CA GLN A 212 -0.41 -13.91 3.17
C GLN A 212 -0.54 -15.27 3.84
N ASP A 213 -0.35 -16.37 3.10
CA ASP A 213 -0.44 -17.72 3.68
C ASP A 213 0.57 -17.97 4.80
N CYS A 214 1.75 -17.36 4.69
CA CYS A 214 2.81 -17.48 5.71
C CYS A 214 2.78 -16.37 6.75
N HIS A 215 2.52 -15.12 6.33
CA HIS A 215 2.64 -13.94 7.20
C HIS A 215 1.31 -13.47 7.80
N MET A 216 0.19 -13.89 7.22
CA MET A 216 -1.16 -13.55 7.66
C MET A 216 -2.03 -14.81 7.69
N PRO A 217 -1.70 -15.79 8.54
CA PRO A 217 -2.40 -17.07 8.56
C PRO A 217 -3.90 -16.87 8.80
N SER A 218 -4.72 -17.65 8.11
CA SER A 218 -6.17 -17.60 8.20
C SER A 218 -6.75 -18.39 9.38
N SER A 219 -5.89 -18.93 10.25
CA SER A 219 -6.30 -19.68 11.43
C SER A 219 -5.54 -19.22 12.67
N PHE A 220 -6.19 -19.34 13.82
CA PHE A 220 -5.57 -19.18 15.10
C PHE A 220 -5.35 -20.56 15.70
N GLU A 221 -4.11 -20.92 15.96
CA GLU A 221 -3.80 -22.03 16.83
C GLU A 221 -4.08 -21.60 18.28
N ASN A 222 -5.01 -22.26 18.92
CA ASN A 222 -5.09 -22.25 20.37
C ASN A 222 -4.99 -23.70 20.86
N ASP A 223 -4.59 -23.88 22.12
CA ASP A 223 -4.30 -25.18 22.73
C ASP A 223 -5.45 -26.23 22.65
N GLU A 224 -6.61 -25.85 22.15
CA GLU A 224 -7.80 -26.72 22.11
C GLU A 224 -8.45 -26.87 20.72
N LYS A 225 -8.31 -25.90 19.81
CA LYS A 225 -8.89 -25.92 18.46
C LYS A 225 -8.30 -24.89 17.53
N ASP A 226 -7.94 -25.31 16.33
CA ASP A 226 -7.72 -24.41 15.22
C ASP A 226 -9.06 -23.80 14.80
N ILE A 227 -9.18 -22.48 14.96
CA ILE A 227 -10.36 -21.76 14.50
C ILE A 227 -9.98 -21.03 13.21
N SER A 228 -10.53 -21.50 12.10
CA SER A 228 -10.42 -20.82 10.83
C SER A 228 -11.13 -19.45 10.91
N ILE A 229 -10.52 -18.42 10.37
CA ILE A 229 -11.15 -17.09 10.24
C ILE A 229 -12.45 -17.20 9.44
N ASP A 230 -12.48 -18.03 8.38
CA ASP A 230 -13.68 -18.28 7.58
C ASP A 230 -14.79 -18.92 8.42
N GLU A 231 -14.44 -19.86 9.30
CA GLU A 231 -15.41 -20.46 10.22
C GLU A 231 -15.91 -19.44 11.24
N LEU A 232 -15.03 -18.57 11.75
CA LEU A 232 -15.42 -17.50 12.68
C LEU A 232 -16.36 -16.50 11.99
N ILE A 233 -16.03 -16.04 10.79
CA ILE A 233 -16.87 -15.13 10.00
C ILE A 233 -18.20 -15.78 9.67
N SER A 234 -18.20 -17.05 9.27
CA SER A 234 -19.42 -17.83 9.00
C SER A 234 -20.28 -17.95 10.25
N LYS A 235 -19.68 -18.19 11.40
CA LYS A 235 -20.39 -18.24 12.69
C LYS A 235 -20.98 -16.88 13.07
N ILE A 236 -20.21 -15.79 12.92
CA ILE A 236 -20.71 -14.43 13.17
C ILE A 236 -21.87 -14.11 12.21
N ALA A 237 -21.75 -14.46 10.94
CA ALA A 237 -22.82 -14.26 9.95
C ALA A 237 -24.06 -15.08 10.24
N THR A 238 -23.92 -16.26 10.87
CA THR A 238 -25.06 -17.12 11.26
C THR A 238 -25.69 -16.72 12.60
N ILE A 239 -24.92 -16.16 13.53
CA ILE A 239 -25.43 -15.67 14.81
C ILE A 239 -26.41 -14.51 14.62
N GLU A 240 -26.37 -13.82 13.48
CA GLU A 240 -27.11 -12.57 13.30
C GLU A 240 -28.08 -12.51 12.09
N PRO A 241 -28.95 -13.50 11.88
CA PRO A 241 -30.11 -13.29 10.99
C PRO A 241 -31.00 -12.13 11.48
N ARG A 242 -30.94 -11.79 12.79
CA ARG A 242 -31.68 -10.68 13.40
C ARG A 242 -31.17 -9.31 12.95
N TYR A 243 -29.88 -9.11 12.74
CA TYR A 243 -29.33 -7.85 12.24
C TYR A 243 -29.59 -7.65 10.74
N LYS A 244 -29.68 -8.73 9.97
CA LYS A 244 -30.01 -8.67 8.55
C LYS A 244 -31.39 -8.04 8.27
N ASN A 245 -32.30 -8.10 9.22
CA ASN A 245 -33.67 -7.59 9.10
C ASN A 245 -33.94 -6.28 9.86
N SER A 246 -33.07 -5.89 10.79
CA SER A 246 -33.25 -4.68 11.61
C SER A 246 -32.69 -3.40 10.96
N TRP A 247 -31.98 -3.54 9.83
CA TRP A 247 -31.35 -2.43 9.11
C TRP A 247 -31.99 -2.18 7.73
N LYS A 248 -33.28 -2.50 7.58
CA LYS A 248 -34.05 -2.10 6.41
C LYS A 248 -34.59 -0.71 6.53
#